data_6e5446197e349413e93bfa813f6e8ce4
#
_entry.id   6e5446197e349413e93bfa813f6e8ce4
#
_cell.length_a   1.000
_cell.length_b   1.000
_cell.length_c   1.000
_cell.angle_alpha   90.00
_cell.angle_beta   90.00
_cell.angle_gamma   90.00
#
_symmetry.space_group_name_H-M   'P 1'
#
loop_
_entity.id
_entity.type
_entity.pdbx_description
1 polymer ?
#
loop_
_entity_poly.entity_id
_entity_poly.type
_entity_poly.pdbx_seq_one_letter_code
_entity_poly.pdbx_strand_id
1 'polypeptide(L)'
;NALKNGRVIFLCGNGGSAADCQHIAAELVGRFVTERRSLPAIALTTDTSNLTAISNDYGYEQVFSRQVEALVREGDVVIGISTSGNSKNVVRAFETAKAKGAILIGMTGEKDGEIAKQANICLKVPSAVTARIQECHIIAGHMICAYIDEVIGLE
;
A
#
# COMPACT_ATOMS: atom_id res chain seq x y z
N ASN A 1 11.96 -7.94 6.72
CA ASN A 1 12.54 -9.04 5.91
C ASN A 1 12.48 -8.75 4.40
N ALA A 2 11.34 -8.30 3.82
CA ALA A 2 11.23 -8.05 2.37
C ALA A 2 12.29 -7.04 1.87
N LEU A 3 12.39 -5.87 2.49
CA LEU A 3 13.36 -4.83 2.13
C LEU A 3 14.83 -5.29 2.27
N LYS A 4 15.14 -6.11 3.28
CA LYS A 4 16.49 -6.70 3.43
C LYS A 4 16.83 -7.66 2.29
N ASN A 5 15.82 -8.30 1.71
CA ASN A 5 15.93 -9.18 0.56
C ASN A 5 15.78 -8.46 -0.79
N GLY A 6 15.87 -7.12 -0.81
CA GLY A 6 15.78 -6.33 -2.03
C GLY A 6 14.41 -6.30 -2.70
N ARG A 7 13.34 -6.63 -1.94
CA ARG A 7 11.97 -6.60 -2.44
C ARG A 7 11.39 -5.18 -2.37
N VAL A 8 10.39 -4.92 -3.20
CA VAL A 8 9.74 -3.62 -3.35
C VAL A 8 8.45 -3.57 -2.53
N ILE A 9 8.15 -2.40 -1.96
CA ILE A 9 6.85 -2.11 -1.34
C ILE A 9 6.01 -1.31 -2.34
N PHE A 10 4.86 -1.83 -2.72
CA PHE A 10 3.87 -1.15 -3.56
C PHE A 10 2.69 -0.71 -2.70
N LEU A 11 2.20 0.50 -2.93
CA LEU A 11 1.09 1.05 -2.16
C LEU A 11 -0.05 1.50 -3.09
N CYS A 12 -1.28 1.18 -2.72
CA CYS A 12 -2.47 1.59 -3.47
C CYS A 12 -3.62 1.97 -2.53
N GLY A 13 -4.41 2.95 -2.96
CA GLY A 13 -5.54 3.51 -2.23
C GLY A 13 -6.19 4.64 -3.02
N ASN A 14 -7.30 5.17 -2.52
CA ASN A 14 -8.07 6.22 -3.19
C ASN A 14 -8.16 7.49 -2.33
N GLY A 15 -8.24 8.66 -2.96
CA GLY A 15 -8.46 9.93 -2.27
C GLY A 15 -7.39 10.22 -1.21
N GLY A 16 -7.78 10.41 0.05
CA GLY A 16 -6.87 10.60 1.18
C GLY A 16 -5.92 9.41 1.37
N SER A 17 -6.42 8.19 1.19
CA SER A 17 -5.58 6.98 1.22
C SER A 17 -4.56 6.93 0.08
N ALA A 18 -4.83 7.54 -1.09
CA ALA A 18 -3.84 7.71 -2.14
C ALA A 18 -2.73 8.69 -1.74
N ALA A 19 -3.10 9.77 -1.04
CA ALA A 19 -2.13 10.70 -0.46
C ALA A 19 -1.23 10.02 0.57
N ASP A 20 -1.79 9.19 1.46
CA ASP A 20 -1.03 8.39 2.44
C ASP A 20 -0.06 7.42 1.74
N CYS A 21 -0.48 6.77 0.65
CA CYS A 21 0.39 5.91 -0.15
C CYS A 21 1.63 6.64 -0.67
N GLN A 22 1.44 7.85 -1.20
CA GLN A 22 2.52 8.68 -1.71
C GLN A 22 3.44 9.15 -0.58
N HIS A 23 2.85 9.57 0.54
CA HIS A 23 3.59 10.01 1.73
C HIS A 23 4.48 8.87 2.25
N ILE A 24 3.91 7.70 2.52
CA ILE A 24 4.68 6.55 3.03
C ILE A 24 5.77 6.11 2.04
N ALA A 25 5.47 6.09 0.73
CA ALA A 25 6.47 5.77 -0.29
C ALA A 25 7.64 6.77 -0.28
N ALA A 26 7.36 8.07 -0.11
CA ALA A 26 8.39 9.10 -0.03
C ALA A 26 9.29 8.93 1.20
N GLU A 27 8.71 8.59 2.37
CA GLU A 27 9.49 8.31 3.59
C GLU A 27 10.43 7.11 3.43
N LEU A 28 10.02 6.10 2.66
CA LEU A 28 10.84 4.92 2.39
C LEU A 28 11.94 5.20 1.35
N VAL A 29 11.61 5.89 0.26
CA VAL A 29 12.57 6.20 -0.82
C VAL A 29 13.58 7.28 -0.40
N GLY A 30 13.12 8.32 0.27
CA GLY A 30 13.97 9.35 0.86
C GLY A 30 14.61 8.86 2.15
N ARG A 31 14.12 9.37 3.25
CA ARG A 31 14.38 8.92 4.62
C ARG A 31 13.22 9.35 5.50
N PHE A 32 12.99 8.67 6.61
CA PHE A 32 12.01 9.13 7.61
C PHE A 32 12.71 10.02 8.65
N VAL A 33 13.33 9.44 9.66
CA VAL A 33 14.07 10.16 10.71
C VAL A 33 15.57 9.93 10.59
N THR A 34 15.98 8.68 10.39
CA THR A 34 17.37 8.27 10.38
C THR A 34 17.94 8.32 8.96
N GLU A 35 19.17 8.83 8.82
CA GLU A 35 19.90 8.78 7.55
C GLU A 35 20.28 7.33 7.24
N ARG A 36 19.86 6.85 6.07
CA ARG A 36 20.08 5.47 5.62
C ARG A 36 20.02 5.37 4.09
N ARG A 37 20.33 4.22 3.53
CA ARG A 37 20.14 3.95 2.10
C ARG A 37 18.66 4.10 1.69
N SER A 38 18.41 4.48 0.45
CA SER A 38 17.07 4.47 -0.15
C SER A 38 16.46 3.08 -0.14
N LEU A 39 15.16 3.00 0.15
CA LEU A 39 14.41 1.75 0.16
C LEU A 39 13.39 1.74 -0.99
N PRO A 40 13.26 0.62 -1.72
CA PRO A 40 12.39 0.56 -2.88
C PRO A 40 10.91 0.56 -2.47
N ALA A 41 10.21 1.67 -2.77
CA ALA A 41 8.78 1.82 -2.55
C ALA A 41 8.13 2.60 -3.70
N ILE A 42 6.94 2.19 -4.12
CA ILE A 42 6.20 2.79 -5.23
C ILE A 42 4.73 2.96 -4.85
N ALA A 43 4.25 4.22 -4.88
CA ALA A 43 2.82 4.50 -4.82
C ALA A 43 2.23 4.36 -6.23
N LEU A 44 1.30 3.42 -6.42
CA LEU A 44 0.62 3.18 -7.71
C LEU A 44 -0.41 4.27 -8.06
N THR A 45 -0.37 5.38 -7.34
CA THR A 45 -1.35 6.47 -7.36
C THR A 45 -0.82 7.73 -8.04
N THR A 46 0.37 7.71 -8.65
CA THR A 46 1.07 8.91 -9.11
C THR A 46 1.22 9.02 -10.62
N ASP A 47 1.31 7.90 -11.35
CA ASP A 47 1.42 7.92 -12.80
C ASP A 47 0.06 8.20 -13.43
N THR A 48 -0.18 9.48 -13.78
CA THR A 48 -1.47 9.94 -14.31
C THR A 48 -1.81 9.30 -15.66
N SER A 49 -0.82 8.96 -16.48
CA SER A 49 -1.04 8.28 -17.75
C SER A 49 -1.54 6.86 -17.53
N ASN A 50 -0.91 6.10 -16.62
CA ASN A 50 -1.40 4.78 -16.24
C ASN A 50 -2.81 4.85 -15.64
N LEU A 51 -3.05 5.78 -14.70
CA LEU A 51 -4.34 5.94 -14.05
C LEU A 51 -5.46 6.25 -15.05
N THR A 52 -5.23 7.18 -15.97
CA THR A 52 -6.25 7.62 -16.92
C THR A 52 -6.46 6.64 -18.07
N ALA A 53 -5.40 6.11 -18.66
CA ALA A 53 -5.49 5.14 -19.76
C ALA A 53 -6.16 3.83 -19.29
N ILE A 54 -5.71 3.26 -18.19
CA ILE A 54 -6.31 2.02 -17.66
C ILE A 54 -7.78 2.26 -17.28
N SER A 55 -8.09 3.40 -16.64
CA SER A 55 -9.47 3.73 -16.30
C SER A 55 -10.37 3.86 -17.51
N ASN A 56 -9.87 4.49 -18.59
CA ASN A 56 -10.61 4.67 -19.84
C ASN A 56 -10.87 3.34 -20.56
N ASP A 57 -9.85 2.47 -20.64
CA ASP A 57 -9.88 1.28 -21.47
C ASP A 57 -10.46 0.04 -20.75
N TYR A 58 -10.23 -0.06 -19.42
CA TYR A 58 -10.56 -1.26 -18.62
C TYR A 58 -11.46 -0.96 -17.42
N GLY A 59 -11.74 0.31 -17.14
CA GLY A 59 -12.48 0.77 -15.95
C GLY A 59 -11.59 0.98 -14.73
N TYR A 60 -12.04 1.88 -13.83
CA TYR A 60 -11.29 2.30 -12.65
C TYR A 60 -10.99 1.16 -11.66
N GLU A 61 -11.77 0.09 -11.67
CA GLU A 61 -11.51 -1.08 -10.83
C GLU A 61 -10.21 -1.80 -11.21
N GLN A 62 -9.68 -1.62 -12.42
CA GLN A 62 -8.45 -2.27 -12.91
C GLN A 62 -7.20 -1.40 -12.74
N VAL A 63 -7.35 -0.16 -12.29
CA VAL A 63 -6.28 0.84 -12.29
C VAL A 63 -5.03 0.41 -11.52
N PHE A 64 -5.20 -0.31 -10.41
CA PHE A 64 -4.06 -0.81 -9.62
C PHE A 64 -3.69 -2.24 -10.01
N SER A 65 -4.66 -3.10 -10.31
CA SER A 65 -4.39 -4.50 -10.64
C SER A 65 -3.51 -4.65 -11.89
N ARG A 66 -3.71 -3.83 -12.93
CA ARG A 66 -2.85 -3.85 -14.11
C ARG A 66 -1.43 -3.37 -13.83
N GLN A 67 -1.25 -2.40 -12.96
CA GLN A 67 0.09 -1.99 -12.52
C GLN A 67 0.76 -3.09 -11.67
N VAL A 68 0.00 -3.72 -10.77
CA VAL A 68 0.47 -4.87 -9.97
C VAL A 68 0.88 -6.02 -10.88
N GLU A 69 0.07 -6.35 -11.90
CA GLU A 69 0.39 -7.40 -12.89
C GLU A 69 1.74 -7.16 -13.57
N ALA A 70 2.01 -5.92 -13.95
CA ALA A 70 3.24 -5.55 -14.65
C ALA A 70 4.48 -5.51 -13.74
N LEU A 71 4.35 -4.98 -12.54
CA LEU A 71 5.48 -4.55 -11.71
C LEU A 71 5.82 -5.53 -10.58
N VAL A 72 4.80 -6.09 -9.90
CA VAL A 72 4.99 -6.90 -8.69
C VAL A 72 5.61 -8.26 -9.01
N ARG A 73 6.50 -8.70 -8.14
CA ARG A 73 7.18 -10.00 -8.18
C ARG A 73 6.93 -10.77 -6.89
N GLU A 74 7.20 -12.06 -6.91
CA GLU A 74 7.13 -12.93 -5.73
C GLU A 74 7.99 -12.37 -4.57
N GLY A 75 7.40 -12.32 -3.38
CA GLY A 75 8.04 -11.81 -2.17
C GLY A 75 8.01 -10.28 -2.01
N ASP A 76 7.54 -9.52 -3.01
CA ASP A 76 7.24 -8.11 -2.85
C ASP A 76 6.08 -7.89 -1.87
N VAL A 77 5.93 -6.68 -1.37
CA VAL A 77 4.84 -6.31 -0.45
C VAL A 77 3.87 -5.38 -1.16
N VAL A 78 2.57 -5.65 -1.05
CA VAL A 78 1.52 -4.76 -1.52
C VAL A 78 0.70 -4.28 -0.33
N ILE A 79 0.74 -2.98 -0.06
CA ILE A 79 -0.05 -2.32 0.98
C ILE A 79 -1.29 -1.69 0.33
N GLY A 80 -2.47 -2.17 0.71
CA GLY A 80 -3.74 -1.63 0.25
C GLY A 80 -4.44 -0.85 1.36
N ILE A 81 -4.72 0.43 1.11
CA ILE A 81 -5.35 1.33 2.08
C ILE A 81 -6.76 1.65 1.62
N SER A 82 -7.76 1.30 2.45
CA SER A 82 -9.18 1.55 2.16
C SER A 82 -9.98 1.67 3.45
N THR A 83 -10.54 2.82 3.73
CA THR A 83 -11.34 3.06 4.94
C THR A 83 -12.58 2.16 5.03
N SER A 84 -13.18 1.79 3.90
CA SER A 84 -14.30 0.84 3.85
C SER A 84 -13.89 -0.62 3.86
N GLY A 85 -12.61 -0.91 3.54
CA GLY A 85 -12.12 -2.28 3.33
C GLY A 85 -12.64 -2.96 2.05
N ASN A 86 -13.39 -2.22 1.19
CA ASN A 86 -14.11 -2.79 0.03
C ASN A 86 -13.90 -2.02 -1.27
N SER A 87 -12.91 -1.13 -1.36
CA SER A 87 -12.59 -0.43 -2.60
C SER A 87 -12.21 -1.42 -3.69
N LYS A 88 -13.04 -1.54 -4.73
CA LYS A 88 -12.91 -2.59 -5.76
C LYS A 88 -11.54 -2.63 -6.43
N ASN A 89 -10.98 -1.47 -6.75
CA ASN A 89 -9.65 -1.39 -7.36
C ASN A 89 -8.53 -1.90 -6.43
N VAL A 90 -8.63 -1.68 -5.11
CA VAL A 90 -7.68 -2.22 -4.13
C VAL A 90 -7.88 -3.72 -3.95
N VAL A 91 -9.14 -4.19 -3.91
CA VAL A 91 -9.48 -5.63 -3.87
C VAL A 91 -8.90 -6.35 -5.08
N ARG A 92 -9.10 -5.83 -6.30
CA ARG A 92 -8.53 -6.39 -7.54
C ARG A 92 -6.99 -6.40 -7.53
N ALA A 93 -6.37 -5.35 -7.00
CA ALA A 93 -4.92 -5.32 -6.81
C ALA A 93 -4.44 -6.45 -5.89
N PHE A 94 -5.17 -6.72 -4.80
CA PHE A 94 -4.84 -7.81 -3.87
C PHE A 94 -5.00 -9.19 -4.50
N GLU A 95 -6.09 -9.43 -5.25
CA GLU A 95 -6.27 -10.68 -6.01
C GLU A 95 -5.10 -10.95 -6.93
N THR A 96 -4.68 -9.94 -7.71
CA THR A 96 -3.56 -10.04 -8.64
C THR A 96 -2.21 -10.23 -7.92
N ALA A 97 -1.97 -9.47 -6.84
CA ALA A 97 -0.73 -9.56 -6.06
C ALA A 97 -0.60 -10.92 -5.37
N LYS A 98 -1.71 -11.47 -4.86
CA LYS A 98 -1.75 -12.81 -4.26
C LYS A 98 -1.37 -13.89 -5.27
N ALA A 99 -1.90 -13.82 -6.47
CA ALA A 99 -1.57 -14.75 -7.56
C ALA A 99 -0.09 -14.70 -7.96
N LYS A 100 0.59 -13.57 -7.70
CA LYS A 100 2.02 -13.37 -7.96
C LYS A 100 2.92 -13.73 -6.78
N GLY A 101 2.36 -14.20 -5.67
CA GLY A 101 3.15 -14.56 -4.47
C GLY A 101 3.63 -13.37 -3.65
N ALA A 102 2.99 -12.23 -3.76
CA ALA A 102 3.28 -11.07 -2.93
C ALA A 102 2.69 -11.20 -1.52
N ILE A 103 3.29 -10.46 -0.57
CA ILE A 103 2.78 -10.31 0.80
C ILE A 103 1.79 -9.15 0.83
N LEU A 104 0.58 -9.41 1.33
CA LEU A 104 -0.51 -8.44 1.35
C LEU A 104 -0.69 -7.83 2.74
N ILE A 105 -0.65 -6.51 2.83
CA ILE A 105 -0.92 -5.76 4.06
C ILE A 105 -2.13 -4.85 3.80
N GLY A 106 -3.21 -5.08 4.55
CA GLY A 106 -4.41 -4.25 4.50
C GLY A 106 -4.42 -3.20 5.61
N MET A 107 -4.87 -1.98 5.29
CA MET A 107 -5.18 -0.95 6.29
C MET A 107 -6.63 -0.50 6.06
N THR A 108 -7.52 -0.79 7.04
CA THR A 108 -8.97 -0.63 6.88
C THR A 108 -9.60 0.04 8.11
N GLY A 109 -10.90 0.34 8.01
CA GLY A 109 -11.73 0.68 9.16
C GLY A 109 -12.20 -0.55 9.93
N GLU A 110 -13.21 -0.37 10.80
CA GLU A 110 -13.67 -1.41 11.74
C GLU A 110 -14.35 -2.61 11.07
N LYS A 111 -14.90 -2.43 9.86
CA LYS A 111 -15.69 -3.48 9.18
C LYS A 111 -14.79 -4.55 8.55
N ASP A 112 -15.25 -5.79 8.62
CA ASP A 112 -14.63 -6.91 7.90
C ASP A 112 -14.94 -6.79 6.40
N GLY A 113 -14.06 -6.13 5.67
CA GLY A 113 -14.13 -5.98 4.22
C GLY A 113 -13.32 -7.05 3.48
N GLU A 114 -13.45 -7.06 2.16
CA GLU A 114 -12.76 -8.04 1.28
C GLU A 114 -11.23 -7.91 1.36
N ILE A 115 -10.72 -6.70 1.63
CA ILE A 115 -9.27 -6.47 1.82
C ILE A 115 -8.77 -7.22 3.05
N ALA A 116 -9.50 -7.14 4.19
CA ALA A 116 -9.11 -7.81 5.42
C ALA A 116 -9.09 -9.35 5.29
N LYS A 117 -10.01 -9.91 4.49
CA LYS A 117 -10.08 -11.36 4.23
C LYS A 117 -8.92 -11.88 3.37
N GLN A 118 -8.37 -11.04 2.50
CA GLN A 118 -7.29 -11.41 1.58
C GLN A 118 -5.90 -11.12 2.15
N ALA A 119 -5.78 -10.16 3.07
CA ALA A 119 -4.52 -9.71 3.61
C ALA A 119 -3.83 -10.78 4.47
N ASN A 120 -2.51 -10.89 4.36
CA ASN A 120 -1.69 -11.66 5.30
C ASN A 120 -1.65 -10.97 6.68
N ILE A 121 -1.65 -9.63 6.68
CA ILE A 121 -1.71 -8.79 7.86
C ILE A 121 -2.72 -7.67 7.60
N CYS A 122 -3.65 -7.42 8.50
CA CYS A 122 -4.60 -6.32 8.37
C CYS A 122 -4.64 -5.46 9.63
N LEU A 123 -4.30 -4.18 9.49
CA LEU A 123 -4.56 -3.16 10.49
C LEU A 123 -6.01 -2.69 10.34
N LYS A 124 -6.83 -2.90 11.37
CA LYS A 124 -8.20 -2.40 11.44
C LYS A 124 -8.32 -1.29 12.46
N VAL A 125 -8.74 -0.11 12.02
CA VAL A 125 -9.03 1.02 12.91
C VAL A 125 -10.45 0.87 13.45
N PRO A 126 -10.67 0.89 14.76
CA PRO A 126 -12.00 0.69 15.36
C PRO A 126 -12.85 1.98 15.26
N SER A 127 -13.15 2.41 14.06
CA SER A 127 -13.95 3.60 13.74
C SER A 127 -14.71 3.41 12.43
N ALA A 128 -15.91 4.03 12.36
CA ALA A 128 -16.68 4.18 11.14
C ALA A 128 -16.50 5.56 10.47
N VAL A 129 -15.77 6.48 11.11
CA VAL A 129 -15.57 7.85 10.63
C VAL A 129 -14.33 7.90 9.75
N THR A 130 -14.50 8.12 8.45
CA THR A 130 -13.42 8.08 7.44
C THR A 130 -12.20 8.93 7.84
N ALA A 131 -12.40 10.17 8.32
CA ALA A 131 -11.31 11.05 8.72
C ALA A 131 -10.49 10.44 9.88
N ARG A 132 -11.16 9.87 10.89
CA ARG A 132 -10.48 9.22 12.03
C ARG A 132 -9.70 7.98 11.60
N ILE A 133 -10.26 7.20 10.65
CA ILE A 133 -9.58 6.04 10.08
C ILE A 133 -8.30 6.49 9.34
N GLN A 134 -8.38 7.51 8.50
CA GLN A 134 -7.22 8.04 7.76
C GLN A 134 -6.14 8.60 8.69
N GLU A 135 -6.50 9.33 9.73
CA GLU A 135 -5.54 9.78 10.75
C GLU A 135 -4.78 8.62 11.39
N CYS A 136 -5.48 7.54 11.74
CA CYS A 136 -4.84 6.34 12.27
C CYS A 136 -3.98 5.61 11.23
N HIS A 137 -4.40 5.60 9.95
CA HIS A 137 -3.62 4.97 8.88
C HIS A 137 -2.28 5.67 8.69
N ILE A 138 -2.24 7.01 8.64
CA ILE A 138 -0.96 7.71 8.48
C ILE A 138 -0.08 7.59 9.73
N ILE A 139 -0.66 7.60 10.94
CA ILE A 139 0.10 7.32 12.17
C ILE A 139 0.76 5.94 12.10
N ALA A 140 0.01 4.91 11.69
CA ALA A 140 0.55 3.56 11.52
C ALA A 140 1.62 3.49 10.42
N GLY A 141 1.43 4.25 9.33
CA GLY A 141 2.44 4.41 8.27
C GLY A 141 3.75 4.96 8.82
N HIS A 142 3.71 6.02 9.62
CA HIS A 142 4.87 6.58 10.29
C HIS A 142 5.53 5.60 11.29
N MET A 143 4.73 4.84 12.05
CA MET A 143 5.26 3.82 12.96
C MET A 143 6.00 2.71 12.18
N ILE A 144 5.48 2.31 11.03
CA ILE A 144 6.16 1.35 10.14
C ILE A 144 7.47 1.94 9.62
N CYS A 145 7.48 3.19 9.18
CA CYS A 145 8.69 3.87 8.71
C CYS A 145 9.73 4.01 9.81
N ALA A 146 9.32 4.38 11.04
CA ALA A 146 10.20 4.47 12.20
C ALA A 146 10.86 3.12 12.53
N TYR A 147 10.06 2.05 12.55
CA TYR A 147 10.57 0.70 12.80
C TYR A 147 11.54 0.23 11.70
N ILE A 148 11.25 0.56 10.43
CA ILE A 148 12.12 0.26 9.30
C ILE A 148 13.45 1.02 9.44
N ASP A 149 13.42 2.30 9.81
CA ASP A 149 14.62 3.09 10.06
C ASP A 149 15.48 2.48 11.17
N GLU A 150 14.86 2.01 12.27
CA GLU A 150 15.58 1.34 13.37
C GLU A 150 16.25 0.04 12.91
N VAL A 151 15.53 -0.79 12.14
CA VAL A 151 16.01 -2.13 11.76
C VAL A 151 17.02 -2.10 10.59
N ILE A 152 16.92 -1.12 9.69
CA ILE A 152 17.79 -1.00 8.50
C ILE A 152 18.88 0.05 8.71
N GLY A 153 18.64 1.09 9.50
CA GLY A 153 19.64 2.11 9.82
C GLY A 153 20.83 1.62 10.66
N LEU A 154 20.73 0.39 11.18
CA LEU A 154 21.82 -0.28 11.92
C LEU A 154 22.74 -1.13 11.02
N GLU A 155 22.44 -1.23 9.72
CA GLU A 155 23.24 -1.94 8.70
C GLU A 155 24.18 -0.98 7.96
#